data_73d55ab4a30d9da77f623d5719513d27
#
_entry.id   73d55ab4a30d9da77f623d5719513d27
#
_cell.length_a   1.000
_cell.length_b   1.000
_cell.length_c   1.000
_cell.angle_alpha   90.00
_cell.angle_beta   90.00
_cell.angle_gamma   90.00
#
_symmetry.space_group_name_H-M   'P 1'
#
loop_
_entity.id
_entity.type
_entity.pdbx_description
1 polymer ?
#
loop_
_entity_poly.entity_id
_entity_poly.type
_entity_poly.pdbx_seq_one_letter_code
_entity_poly.pdbx_strand_id
1 'polypeptide(L)'
;MRARKQPRDFEPPAALELSFSSTPRSEASTVAQNQTHTEREAGMDDVAQSTAENTPEPVRAIIDAVYRSESRRIFASLVRLLGDFGLAEEGLHDAFTAALEQWPRDGVPANPRAWLVATGRFKAIDRMRRRARFDISLEGDAEQLQAAEVDLTYIDEQHLEDDRLRLIFTCCHPALPQEAQLALTLREVCGLTTEEIARAFLSSAPTIAKRIVRAKMKIRDARIPYEVPSRAELPERLDSVVQAIYLIFTEGYSASSGPQLMRADLSQEAIRLGRLLAVLLAEPEVHGLLALMLLQESRRATRLSLEGEVILLEEQDRALWDRALIGEGVMLLEQALASRRFGPYTLQAAIAAVHAEAATSESTDWAQIVGLYDVLLRIHPSPVIELNRAVAVAMRDGPARGLALIDAILKRGDLKDYYLAYAARADLCRRMGRRAEAVESYTRALGLARQEPARRFLERRLMELEKN
;
A
#
# COMPACT_ATOMS: atom_id res chain seq x y z
N MET A 1 -11.53 29.30 21.37
CA MET A 1 -11.43 27.84 21.47
C MET A 1 -12.36 27.21 20.40
N ARG A 2 -11.85 26.91 19.23
CA ARG A 2 -12.57 26.16 18.21
C ARG A 2 -12.16 24.68 18.34
N ALA A 3 -13.13 23.82 18.60
CA ALA A 3 -12.95 22.37 18.67
C ALA A 3 -12.26 21.88 17.36
N ARG A 4 -11.07 21.30 17.47
CA ARG A 4 -10.45 20.52 16.39
C ARG A 4 -11.40 19.38 16.05
N LYS A 5 -11.92 19.35 14.83
CA LYS A 5 -12.49 18.14 14.25
C LYS A 5 -11.34 17.10 14.24
N GLN A 6 -11.50 16.05 15.02
CA GLN A 6 -10.68 14.87 14.93
C GLN A 6 -10.74 14.34 13.49
N PRO A 7 -9.59 13.89 12.92
CA PRO A 7 -9.63 13.14 11.67
C PRO A 7 -10.54 11.93 11.87
N ARG A 8 -11.34 11.63 10.85
CA ARG A 8 -12.21 10.43 10.83
C ARG A 8 -11.33 9.22 11.09
N ASP A 9 -11.75 8.40 12.05
CA ASP A 9 -11.08 7.25 12.59
C ASP A 9 -10.40 6.42 11.50
N PHE A 10 -9.06 6.37 11.58
CA PHE A 10 -8.25 5.42 10.87
C PHE A 10 -8.49 4.06 11.53
N GLU A 11 -9.40 3.27 10.96
CA GLU A 11 -9.48 1.86 11.29
C GLU A 11 -8.32 1.16 10.58
N PRO A 12 -7.29 0.66 11.31
CA PRO A 12 -6.34 -0.24 10.72
C PRO A 12 -7.14 -1.45 10.22
N PRO A 13 -6.99 -1.86 8.96
CA PRO A 13 -7.57 -3.12 8.51
C PRO A 13 -7.05 -4.20 9.43
N ALA A 14 -7.97 -5.01 9.90
CA ALA A 14 -7.77 -5.94 10.96
C ALA A 14 -6.58 -6.86 10.72
N ALA A 15 -5.60 -6.79 11.59
CA ALA A 15 -4.75 -7.93 11.92
C ALA A 15 -5.56 -9.00 12.70
N LEU A 16 -6.87 -9.07 12.52
CA LEU A 16 -7.71 -10.13 12.97
C LEU A 16 -7.63 -11.28 11.95
N GLU A 17 -6.50 -11.94 11.93
CA GLU A 17 -6.50 -13.35 11.60
C GLU A 17 -7.04 -14.05 12.84
N LEU A 18 -8.32 -14.39 12.76
CA LEU A 18 -9.04 -15.08 13.80
C LEU A 18 -8.25 -16.34 14.18
N SER A 19 -7.74 -16.40 15.41
CA SER A 19 -7.17 -17.61 15.99
C SER A 19 -8.32 -18.49 16.45
N PHE A 20 -8.68 -19.50 15.65
CA PHE A 20 -9.80 -20.40 15.95
C PHE A 20 -9.35 -21.86 15.89
N SER A 21 -9.73 -22.63 16.89
CA SER A 21 -9.39 -24.04 17.05
C SER A 21 -10.23 -24.95 16.16
N SER A 22 -9.58 -25.87 15.45
CA SER A 22 -10.21 -26.88 14.60
C SER A 22 -10.34 -28.24 15.31
N THR A 23 -11.36 -29.00 14.99
CA THR A 23 -11.43 -30.46 15.11
C THR A 23 -11.50 -31.11 13.72
N PRO A 24 -11.09 -32.39 13.51
CA PRO A 24 -10.35 -32.77 12.32
C PRO A 24 -11.17 -33.24 11.11
N ARG A 25 -10.56 -33.11 9.98
CA ARG A 25 -10.66 -33.64 8.60
C ARG A 25 -11.64 -34.76 8.26
N SER A 26 -12.24 -34.63 7.08
CA SER A 26 -12.37 -35.74 6.13
C SER A 26 -12.14 -35.25 4.69
N GLU A 27 -11.56 -36.14 3.89
CA GLU A 27 -10.93 -35.95 2.59
C GLU A 27 -11.88 -35.95 1.38
N ALA A 28 -11.29 -35.53 0.24
CA ALA A 28 -11.60 -35.79 -1.18
C ALA A 28 -12.57 -34.83 -1.87
N SER A 29 -12.39 -34.39 -3.08
CA SER A 29 -11.73 -34.78 -4.30
C SER A 29 -12.04 -33.82 -5.46
N THR A 30 -11.03 -33.43 -6.21
CA THR A 30 -10.83 -33.39 -7.68
C THR A 30 -11.75 -32.60 -8.67
N VAL A 31 -11.09 -31.78 -9.53
CA VAL A 31 -11.27 -31.51 -11.00
C VAL A 31 -12.22 -30.37 -11.41
N ALA A 32 -11.82 -29.39 -12.15
CA ALA A 32 -11.36 -29.22 -13.50
C ALA A 32 -11.42 -27.75 -13.98
N GLN A 33 -10.52 -27.45 -14.87
CA GLN A 33 -10.26 -26.30 -15.72
C GLN A 33 -11.47 -25.69 -16.44
N ASN A 34 -11.46 -24.38 -16.72
CA ASN A 34 -11.48 -23.92 -18.11
C ASN A 34 -11.08 -22.45 -18.31
N GLN A 35 -10.44 -22.24 -19.44
CA GLN A 35 -9.89 -21.01 -20.03
C GLN A 35 -10.94 -20.21 -20.81
N THR A 36 -10.57 -18.97 -21.14
CA THR A 36 -10.75 -18.16 -22.36
C THR A 36 -11.46 -16.84 -22.09
N HIS A 37 -11.21 -15.71 -22.69
CA HIS A 37 -10.54 -15.21 -23.86
C HIS A 37 -10.48 -13.67 -23.80
N THR A 38 -9.44 -13.15 -24.38
CA THR A 38 -9.09 -11.82 -24.85
C THR A 38 -10.15 -11.11 -25.70
N GLU A 39 -10.21 -9.78 -25.67
CA GLU A 39 -10.14 -8.88 -26.83
C GLU A 39 -10.37 -7.41 -26.44
N ARG A 40 -9.40 -6.60 -26.75
CA ARG A 40 -9.12 -5.46 -27.63
C ARG A 40 -9.58 -4.09 -27.14
N GLU A 41 -8.61 -3.25 -26.90
CA GLU A 41 -8.71 -1.80 -27.08
C GLU A 41 -7.65 -1.32 -28.08
N ALA A 42 -8.13 -0.67 -29.12
CA ALA A 42 -7.33 0.01 -30.14
C ALA A 42 -7.57 1.52 -30.04
N GLY A 43 -6.49 2.28 -30.12
CA GLY A 43 -6.59 3.65 -30.54
C GLY A 43 -5.85 4.69 -29.70
N MET A 44 -4.50 4.72 -29.81
CA MET A 44 -3.64 5.92 -29.71
C MET A 44 -2.14 5.62 -29.86
N ASP A 45 -1.78 4.45 -30.41
CA ASP A 45 -0.39 3.95 -30.50
C ASP A 45 0.27 4.12 -31.88
N ASP A 46 -0.39 4.73 -32.86
CA ASP A 46 0.04 4.60 -34.25
C ASP A 46 1.31 5.40 -34.64
N VAL A 47 1.69 6.45 -33.88
CA VAL A 47 2.90 7.24 -34.20
C VAL A 47 4.13 6.70 -33.43
N ALA A 48 3.94 6.17 -32.24
CA ALA A 48 5.03 5.55 -31.46
C ALA A 48 5.41 4.15 -31.97
N GLN A 49 4.49 3.42 -32.58
CA GLN A 49 4.74 2.10 -33.16
C GLN A 49 5.64 2.15 -34.39
N SER A 50 5.52 3.17 -35.27
CA SER A 50 6.31 3.30 -36.49
C SER A 50 7.81 3.56 -36.25
N THR A 51 8.18 4.25 -35.16
CA THR A 51 9.59 4.49 -34.78
C THR A 51 10.21 3.33 -34.00
N ALA A 52 9.38 2.56 -33.30
CA ALA A 52 9.84 1.40 -32.52
C ALA A 52 10.26 0.21 -33.39
N GLU A 53 9.68 0.04 -34.58
CA GLU A 53 9.97 -1.09 -35.48
C GLU A 53 11.37 -1.03 -36.11
N ASN A 54 12.01 0.15 -36.16
CA ASN A 54 13.31 0.36 -36.82
C ASN A 54 14.50 0.46 -35.85
N THR A 55 14.28 0.30 -34.54
CA THR A 55 15.35 0.37 -33.51
C THR A 55 16.09 -0.96 -33.42
N PRO A 56 17.45 -1.01 -33.48
CA PRO A 56 18.21 -2.22 -33.26
C PRO A 56 17.85 -2.89 -31.92
N GLU A 57 17.57 -4.19 -31.96
CA GLU A 57 17.12 -5.01 -30.80
C GLU A 57 17.91 -4.75 -29.51
N PRO A 58 19.29 -4.70 -29.52
CA PRO A 58 20.06 -4.45 -28.30
C PRO A 58 19.83 -3.06 -27.70
N VAL A 59 19.65 -2.03 -28.52
CA VAL A 59 19.40 -0.65 -28.05
C VAL A 59 18.01 -0.52 -27.48
N ARG A 60 17.02 -1.15 -28.12
CA ARG A 60 15.63 -1.20 -27.63
C ARG A 60 15.55 -1.88 -26.27
N ALA A 61 16.23 -3.02 -26.09
CA ALA A 61 16.30 -3.71 -24.79
C ALA A 61 16.91 -2.83 -23.68
N ILE A 62 17.92 -2.01 -24.00
CA ILE A 62 18.49 -1.04 -23.06
C ILE A 62 17.48 0.05 -22.70
N ILE A 63 16.80 0.64 -23.71
CA ILE A 63 15.77 1.67 -23.47
C ILE A 63 14.64 1.11 -22.59
N ASP A 64 14.16 -0.10 -22.87
CA ASP A 64 13.13 -0.78 -22.08
C ASP A 64 13.58 -1.07 -20.65
N ALA A 65 14.86 -1.45 -20.45
CA ALA A 65 15.44 -1.65 -19.13
C ALA A 65 15.51 -0.32 -18.35
N VAL A 66 16.00 0.74 -18.98
CA VAL A 66 16.07 2.09 -18.41
C VAL A 66 14.66 2.61 -18.11
N TYR A 67 13.69 2.41 -18.99
CA TYR A 67 12.30 2.81 -18.72
C TYR A 67 11.75 2.13 -17.46
N ARG A 68 11.90 0.81 -17.37
CA ARG A 68 11.39 0.05 -16.21
C ARG A 68 12.05 0.41 -14.88
N SER A 69 13.37 0.64 -14.88
CA SER A 69 14.12 0.91 -13.65
C SER A 69 14.13 2.40 -13.27
N GLU A 70 14.15 3.33 -14.24
CA GLU A 70 14.49 4.72 -14.00
C GLU A 70 13.39 5.72 -14.32
N SER A 71 12.32 5.34 -15.05
CA SER A 71 11.31 6.30 -15.52
C SER A 71 10.71 7.13 -14.37
N ARG A 72 10.46 6.53 -13.19
CA ARG A 72 9.90 7.25 -12.04
C ARG A 72 10.89 8.17 -11.36
N ARG A 73 12.18 7.83 -11.36
CA ARG A 73 13.26 8.72 -10.87
C ARG A 73 13.40 9.94 -11.78
N ILE A 74 13.45 9.70 -13.09
CA ILE A 74 13.51 10.77 -14.11
C ILE A 74 12.28 11.66 -14.01
N PHE A 75 11.10 11.07 -13.87
CA PHE A 75 9.85 11.81 -13.70
C PHE A 75 9.87 12.71 -12.46
N ALA A 76 10.33 12.21 -11.30
CA ALA A 76 10.45 13.02 -10.09
C ALA A 76 11.36 14.24 -10.29
N SER A 77 12.50 14.06 -10.97
CA SER A 77 13.38 15.17 -11.32
C SER A 77 12.74 16.17 -12.29
N LEU A 78 12.01 15.69 -13.28
CA LEU A 78 11.27 16.55 -14.20
C LEU A 78 10.17 17.34 -13.47
N VAL A 79 9.43 16.73 -12.55
CA VAL A 79 8.44 17.42 -11.71
C VAL A 79 9.09 18.55 -10.91
N ARG A 80 10.24 18.30 -10.27
CA ARG A 80 10.99 19.33 -9.56
C ARG A 80 11.43 20.49 -10.48
N LEU A 81 11.94 20.15 -11.67
CA LEU A 81 12.51 21.13 -12.61
C LEU A 81 11.45 21.94 -13.35
N LEU A 82 10.27 21.39 -13.55
CA LEU A 82 9.18 22.01 -14.33
C LEU A 82 8.05 22.55 -13.45
N GLY A 83 7.95 22.11 -12.18
CA GLY A 83 6.91 22.55 -11.25
C GLY A 83 5.50 22.07 -11.59
N ASP A 84 5.34 21.21 -12.61
CA ASP A 84 4.04 20.73 -13.07
C ASP A 84 4.09 19.25 -13.49
N PHE A 85 3.13 18.46 -13.01
CA PHE A 85 3.03 17.03 -13.31
C PHE A 85 2.77 16.72 -14.79
N GLY A 86 1.91 17.52 -15.43
CA GLY A 86 1.54 17.31 -16.83
C GLY A 86 2.71 17.57 -17.76
N LEU A 87 3.43 18.69 -17.53
CA LEU A 87 4.65 19.00 -18.27
C LEU A 87 5.75 17.94 -18.04
N ALA A 88 5.86 17.42 -16.84
CA ALA A 88 6.82 16.36 -16.53
C ALA A 88 6.45 15.03 -17.23
N GLU A 89 5.17 14.65 -17.29
CA GLU A 89 4.71 13.47 -18.04
C GLU A 89 4.99 13.62 -19.54
N GLU A 90 4.60 14.76 -20.12
CA GLU A 90 4.89 15.06 -21.52
C GLU A 90 6.40 15.05 -21.81
N GLY A 91 7.19 15.69 -20.92
CA GLY A 91 8.65 15.74 -21.05
C GLY A 91 9.31 14.37 -20.94
N LEU A 92 8.82 13.51 -20.03
CA LEU A 92 9.30 12.13 -19.91
C LEU A 92 9.03 11.33 -21.19
N HIS A 93 7.80 11.40 -21.71
CA HIS A 93 7.44 10.72 -22.95
C HIS A 93 8.30 11.19 -24.13
N ASP A 94 8.44 12.51 -24.29
CA ASP A 94 9.25 13.10 -25.36
C ASP A 94 10.75 12.71 -25.23
N ALA A 95 11.26 12.56 -24.00
CA ALA A 95 12.64 12.13 -23.78
C ALA A 95 12.88 10.68 -24.22
N PHE A 96 11.98 9.77 -23.87
CA PHE A 96 12.09 8.37 -24.32
C PHE A 96 11.85 8.22 -25.82
N THR A 97 10.95 9.01 -26.42
CA THR A 97 10.77 9.06 -27.86
C THR A 97 12.07 9.52 -28.55
N ALA A 98 12.71 10.58 -28.04
CA ALA A 98 14.00 11.03 -28.55
C ALA A 98 15.12 9.98 -28.37
N ALA A 99 15.10 9.21 -27.28
CA ALA A 99 16.05 8.11 -27.08
C ALA A 99 15.90 7.00 -28.13
N LEU A 100 14.66 6.63 -28.48
CA LEU A 100 14.38 5.67 -29.56
C LEU A 100 14.87 6.14 -30.92
N GLU A 101 14.88 7.45 -31.16
CA GLU A 101 15.36 8.04 -32.42
C GLU A 101 16.88 8.23 -32.48
N GLN A 102 17.50 8.65 -31.37
CA GLN A 102 18.90 9.12 -31.34
C GLN A 102 19.88 8.03 -30.91
N TRP A 103 19.59 7.24 -29.88
CA TRP A 103 20.53 6.24 -29.37
C TRP A 103 20.91 5.15 -30.39
N PRO A 104 20.06 4.75 -31.35
CA PRO A 104 20.49 3.85 -32.42
C PRO A 104 21.57 4.41 -33.33
N ARG A 105 21.65 5.76 -33.45
CA ARG A 105 22.59 6.46 -34.36
C ARG A 105 23.84 6.92 -33.63
N ASP A 106 23.65 7.49 -32.42
CA ASP A 106 24.70 8.22 -31.71
C ASP A 106 25.32 7.38 -30.57
N GLY A 107 24.73 6.20 -30.30
CA GLY A 107 25.08 5.35 -29.17
C GLY A 107 24.34 5.75 -27.89
N VAL A 108 24.30 4.81 -26.93
CA VAL A 108 23.70 5.06 -25.60
C VAL A 108 24.64 5.98 -24.82
N PRO A 109 24.15 7.09 -24.26
CA PRO A 109 24.96 8.02 -23.47
C PRO A 109 25.60 7.35 -22.25
N ALA A 110 26.77 7.82 -21.81
CA ALA A 110 27.44 7.34 -20.61
C ALA A 110 26.57 7.48 -19.34
N ASN A 111 25.72 8.53 -19.27
CA ASN A 111 24.71 8.70 -18.25
C ASN A 111 23.32 8.86 -18.90
N PRO A 112 22.60 7.73 -19.15
CA PRO A 112 21.28 7.74 -19.78
C PRO A 112 20.25 8.56 -19.01
N ARG A 113 20.28 8.53 -17.66
CA ARG A 113 19.34 9.29 -16.81
C ARG A 113 19.50 10.80 -17.01
N ALA A 114 20.72 11.31 -16.85
CA ALA A 114 20.99 12.73 -17.02
C ALA A 114 20.57 13.23 -18.42
N TRP A 115 20.85 12.44 -19.44
CA TRP A 115 20.44 12.75 -20.82
C TRP A 115 18.91 12.81 -20.96
N LEU A 116 18.18 11.84 -20.37
CA LEU A 116 16.70 11.81 -20.41
C LEU A 116 16.08 13.00 -19.65
N VAL A 117 16.61 13.34 -18.47
CA VAL A 117 16.15 14.53 -17.71
C VAL A 117 16.39 15.81 -18.50
N ALA A 118 17.61 15.97 -19.07
CA ALA A 118 17.96 17.13 -19.88
C ALA A 118 17.05 17.26 -21.11
N THR A 119 16.89 16.16 -21.84
CA THR A 119 16.07 16.11 -23.05
C THR A 119 14.60 16.38 -22.73
N GLY A 120 14.05 15.76 -21.68
CA GLY A 120 12.67 15.95 -21.27
C GLY A 120 12.39 17.40 -20.84
N ARG A 121 13.29 18.00 -20.04
CA ARG A 121 13.19 19.42 -19.67
C ARG A 121 13.23 20.32 -20.90
N PHE A 122 14.20 20.12 -21.79
CA PHE A 122 14.33 20.93 -23.01
C PHE A 122 13.05 20.85 -23.87
N LYS A 123 12.56 19.65 -24.14
CA LYS A 123 11.33 19.42 -24.92
C LYS A 123 10.11 20.07 -24.28
N ALA A 124 9.94 19.96 -22.94
CA ALA A 124 8.85 20.59 -22.22
C ALA A 124 8.89 22.13 -22.34
N ILE A 125 10.06 22.74 -22.15
CA ILE A 125 10.23 24.19 -22.29
C ILE A 125 9.97 24.66 -23.73
N ASP A 126 10.48 23.94 -24.73
CA ASP A 126 10.23 24.25 -26.15
C ASP A 126 8.72 24.18 -26.50
N ARG A 127 8.01 23.20 -25.93
CA ARG A 127 6.55 23.08 -26.08
C ARG A 127 5.81 24.24 -25.41
N MET A 128 6.21 24.62 -24.19
CA MET A 128 5.63 25.80 -23.51
C MET A 128 5.82 27.06 -24.34
N ARG A 129 6.99 27.29 -24.90
CA ARG A 129 7.26 28.45 -25.78
C ARG A 129 6.38 28.46 -27.02
N ARG A 130 6.15 27.29 -27.62
CA ARG A 130 5.24 27.19 -28.76
C ARG A 130 3.80 27.52 -28.37
N ARG A 131 3.34 27.05 -27.19
CA ARG A 131 2.02 27.41 -26.64
C ARG A 131 1.92 28.89 -26.30
N ALA A 132 2.95 29.47 -25.67
CA ALA A 132 3.00 30.88 -25.27
C ALA A 132 2.90 31.85 -26.46
N ARG A 133 3.36 31.48 -27.65
CA ARG A 133 3.16 32.29 -28.89
C ARG A 133 1.68 32.49 -29.23
N PHE A 134 0.79 31.68 -28.69
CA PHE A 134 -0.65 31.77 -28.89
C PHE A 134 -1.39 32.25 -27.64
N ASP A 135 -0.71 32.33 -26.48
CA ASP A 135 -1.30 32.74 -25.18
C ASP A 135 -0.27 33.51 -24.36
N ILE A 136 -0.44 34.84 -24.32
CA ILE A 136 0.47 35.82 -23.67
C ILE A 136 0.65 35.53 -22.16
N SER A 137 -0.30 34.83 -21.55
CA SER A 137 -0.23 34.49 -20.11
C SER A 137 0.85 33.46 -19.76
N LEU A 138 1.41 32.74 -20.75
CA LEU A 138 2.39 31.66 -20.56
C LEU A 138 3.85 32.08 -20.87
N GLU A 139 4.06 33.30 -21.41
CA GLU A 139 5.41 33.74 -21.79
C GLU A 139 6.34 33.88 -20.59
N GLY A 140 5.86 34.46 -19.48
CA GLY A 140 6.64 34.65 -18.25
C GLY A 140 7.08 33.33 -17.59
N ASP A 141 6.23 32.30 -17.60
CA ASP A 141 6.53 30.99 -17.01
C ASP A 141 7.61 30.25 -17.82
N ALA A 142 7.56 30.33 -19.14
CA ALA A 142 8.55 29.72 -20.04
C ALA A 142 9.94 30.38 -19.90
N GLU A 143 10.00 31.70 -19.74
CA GLU A 143 11.25 32.45 -19.50
C GLU A 143 11.87 32.15 -18.15
N GLN A 144 11.05 32.06 -17.07
CA GLN A 144 11.55 31.72 -15.73
C GLN A 144 12.14 30.31 -15.67
N LEU A 145 11.50 29.31 -16.30
CA LEU A 145 11.99 27.94 -16.35
C LEU A 145 13.28 27.80 -17.16
N GLN A 146 13.50 28.66 -18.16
CA GLN A 146 14.74 28.69 -18.95
C GLN A 146 15.87 29.39 -18.22
N ALA A 147 15.60 30.49 -17.54
CA ALA A 147 16.60 31.26 -16.79
C ALA A 147 17.21 30.50 -15.61
N ALA A 148 16.52 29.47 -15.12
CA ALA A 148 17.09 28.56 -14.14
C ALA A 148 18.19 27.69 -14.80
N GLU A 149 19.44 28.15 -14.72
CA GLU A 149 20.60 27.32 -15.06
C GLU A 149 20.61 26.10 -14.12
N VAL A 150 20.24 24.94 -14.70
CA VAL A 150 20.38 23.67 -14.01
C VAL A 150 21.65 23.02 -14.52
N ASP A 151 22.63 22.91 -13.67
CA ASP A 151 23.83 22.14 -13.94
C ASP A 151 23.46 20.65 -14.01
N LEU A 152 23.23 20.16 -15.21
CA LEU A 152 22.84 18.78 -15.48
C LEU A 152 23.99 17.79 -15.28
N THR A 153 25.23 18.29 -15.08
CA THR A 153 26.39 17.44 -14.79
C THR A 153 26.34 16.88 -13.36
N TYR A 154 25.56 17.50 -12.48
CA TYR A 154 25.36 17.10 -11.07
C TYR A 154 24.09 16.28 -10.83
N ILE A 155 23.47 15.69 -11.85
CA ILE A 155 22.40 14.71 -11.62
C ILE A 155 23.05 13.37 -11.20
N ASP A 156 23.44 13.32 -9.94
CA ASP A 156 23.93 12.10 -9.31
C ASP A 156 22.78 11.29 -8.67
N GLU A 157 23.13 10.14 -8.12
CA GLU A 157 22.15 9.22 -7.53
C GLU A 157 21.46 9.81 -6.30
N GLN A 158 22.17 10.65 -5.53
CA GLN A 158 21.66 11.29 -4.31
C GLN A 158 20.58 12.32 -4.62
N HIS A 159 20.77 13.16 -5.66
CA HIS A 159 19.75 14.13 -6.08
C HIS A 159 18.47 13.45 -6.60
N LEU A 160 18.60 12.33 -7.29
CA LEU A 160 17.44 11.55 -7.77
C LEU A 160 16.64 10.91 -6.64
N GLU A 161 17.31 10.42 -5.59
CA GLU A 161 16.64 9.89 -4.41
C GLU A 161 15.94 11.01 -3.62
N ASP A 162 16.55 12.17 -3.48
CA ASP A 162 15.94 13.37 -2.88
C ASP A 162 14.70 13.82 -3.67
N ASP A 163 14.72 13.77 -5.00
CA ASP A 163 13.58 14.14 -5.84
C ASP A 163 12.41 13.18 -5.67
N ARG A 164 12.69 11.86 -5.51
CA ARG A 164 11.65 10.87 -5.20
C ARG A 164 11.02 11.12 -3.83
N LEU A 165 11.83 11.46 -2.83
CA LEU A 165 11.33 11.79 -1.50
C LEU A 165 10.42 13.03 -1.55
N ARG A 166 10.83 14.08 -2.27
CA ARG A 166 10.00 15.28 -2.52
C ARG A 166 8.67 14.91 -3.15
N LEU A 167 8.69 14.04 -4.18
CA LEU A 167 7.49 13.58 -4.86
C LEU A 167 6.55 12.81 -3.92
N ILE A 168 7.08 11.91 -3.07
CA ILE A 168 6.30 11.18 -2.07
C ILE A 168 5.59 12.15 -1.11
N PHE A 169 6.33 13.11 -0.53
CA PHE A 169 5.74 14.10 0.37
C PHE A 169 4.71 14.98 -0.31
N THR A 170 4.89 15.29 -1.58
CA THR A 170 3.91 16.07 -2.36
C THR A 170 2.64 15.25 -2.62
N CYS A 171 2.76 14.00 -3.04
CA CYS A 171 1.63 13.10 -3.30
C CYS A 171 0.82 12.81 -2.02
N CYS A 172 1.50 12.72 -0.87
CA CYS A 172 0.88 12.44 0.44
C CYS A 172 0.60 13.72 1.25
N HIS A 173 0.52 14.89 0.60
CA HIS A 173 0.30 16.15 1.33
C HIS A 173 -1.07 16.15 2.04
N PRO A 174 -1.14 16.54 3.35
CA PRO A 174 -2.38 16.49 4.14
C PRO A 174 -3.51 17.39 3.63
N ALA A 175 -3.23 18.36 2.76
CA ALA A 175 -4.25 19.15 2.06
C ALA A 175 -5.03 18.34 1.00
N LEU A 176 -4.53 17.17 0.58
CA LEU A 176 -5.21 16.28 -0.33
C LEU A 176 -6.11 15.29 0.44
N PRO A 177 -7.31 14.94 -0.08
CA PRO A 177 -8.08 13.83 0.47
C PRO A 177 -7.28 12.52 0.41
N GLN A 178 -7.42 11.66 1.42
CA GLN A 178 -6.67 10.40 1.54
C GLN A 178 -6.75 9.52 0.28
N GLU A 179 -7.94 9.36 -0.28
CA GLU A 179 -8.12 8.59 -1.52
C GLU A 179 -7.37 9.20 -2.72
N ALA A 180 -7.16 10.52 -2.72
CA ALA A 180 -6.37 11.19 -3.75
C ALA A 180 -4.88 10.99 -3.50
N GLN A 181 -4.42 11.01 -2.24
CA GLN A 181 -3.05 10.68 -1.87
C GLN A 181 -2.67 9.26 -2.34
N LEU A 182 -3.54 8.27 -2.07
CA LEU A 182 -3.31 6.88 -2.50
C LEU A 182 -3.23 6.77 -4.03
N ALA A 183 -4.23 7.29 -4.74
CA ALA A 183 -4.27 7.20 -6.20
C ALA A 183 -3.07 7.91 -6.86
N LEU A 184 -2.68 9.07 -6.33
CA LEU A 184 -1.57 9.85 -6.85
C LEU A 184 -0.22 9.17 -6.55
N THR A 185 -0.03 8.63 -5.34
CA THR A 185 1.20 7.89 -4.97
C THR A 185 1.37 6.66 -5.84
N LEU A 186 0.33 5.85 -6.02
CA LEU A 186 0.39 4.67 -6.89
C LEU A 186 0.68 5.04 -8.34
N ARG A 187 0.10 6.12 -8.84
CA ARG A 187 0.33 6.56 -10.22
C ARG A 187 1.72 7.13 -10.42
N GLU A 188 2.11 8.12 -9.60
CA GLU A 188 3.27 8.97 -9.87
C GLU A 188 4.57 8.42 -9.27
N VAL A 189 4.49 7.79 -8.11
CA VAL A 189 5.67 7.22 -7.43
C VAL A 189 5.87 5.76 -7.82
N CYS A 190 4.79 4.96 -7.84
CA CYS A 190 4.86 3.53 -8.11
C CYS A 190 4.76 3.21 -9.62
N GLY A 191 4.14 4.07 -10.41
CA GLY A 191 4.03 3.90 -11.85
C GLY A 191 2.90 3.00 -12.32
N LEU A 192 1.92 2.71 -11.46
CA LEU A 192 0.75 1.93 -11.84
C LEU A 192 -0.11 2.69 -12.84
N THR A 193 -0.74 1.96 -13.75
CA THR A 193 -1.72 2.51 -14.67
C THR A 193 -3.01 2.88 -13.95
N THR A 194 -3.81 3.75 -14.54
CA THR A 194 -5.12 4.13 -13.99
C THR A 194 -6.04 2.92 -13.85
N GLU A 195 -5.96 1.98 -14.79
CA GLU A 195 -6.72 0.73 -14.82
C GLU A 195 -6.29 -0.22 -13.68
N GLU A 196 -4.98 -0.33 -13.42
CA GLU A 196 -4.46 -1.12 -12.29
C GLU A 196 -4.91 -0.53 -10.95
N ILE A 197 -4.83 0.79 -10.79
CA ILE A 197 -5.32 1.48 -9.59
C ILE A 197 -6.84 1.30 -9.45
N ALA A 198 -7.61 1.41 -10.55
CA ALA A 198 -9.04 1.22 -10.53
C ALA A 198 -9.42 -0.20 -10.12
N ARG A 199 -8.72 -1.21 -10.65
CA ARG A 199 -8.89 -2.60 -10.19
C ARG A 199 -8.53 -2.77 -8.72
N ALA A 200 -7.44 -2.12 -8.27
CA ALA A 200 -6.97 -2.19 -6.90
C ALA A 200 -8.03 -1.69 -5.90
N PHE A 201 -8.71 -0.61 -6.22
CA PHE A 201 -9.70 0.00 -5.32
C PHE A 201 -11.16 -0.28 -5.73
N LEU A 202 -11.39 -1.29 -6.59
CA LEU A 202 -12.72 -1.68 -7.10
C LEU A 202 -13.54 -0.47 -7.57
N SER A 203 -12.86 0.44 -8.25
CA SER A 203 -13.40 1.67 -8.82
C SER A 203 -13.36 1.62 -10.35
N SER A 204 -13.97 2.57 -11.02
CA SER A 204 -13.84 2.69 -12.48
C SER A 204 -12.60 3.51 -12.86
N ALA A 205 -11.95 3.17 -13.96
CA ALA A 205 -10.80 3.92 -14.48
C ALA A 205 -11.12 5.42 -14.68
N PRO A 206 -12.28 5.83 -15.22
CA PRO A 206 -12.66 7.25 -15.28
C PRO A 206 -12.76 7.94 -13.92
N THR A 207 -13.18 7.23 -12.87
CA THR A 207 -13.26 7.77 -11.50
C THR A 207 -11.86 8.03 -10.95
N ILE A 208 -10.94 7.09 -11.11
CA ILE A 208 -9.54 7.25 -10.69
C ILE A 208 -8.86 8.35 -11.50
N ALA A 209 -9.04 8.39 -12.82
CA ALA A 209 -8.49 9.45 -13.67
C ALA A 209 -8.94 10.85 -13.20
N LYS A 210 -10.24 11.05 -12.96
CA LYS A 210 -10.78 12.31 -12.43
C LYS A 210 -10.20 12.65 -11.05
N ARG A 211 -9.98 11.65 -10.18
CA ARG A 211 -9.39 11.83 -8.85
C ARG A 211 -7.95 12.31 -8.96
N ILE A 212 -7.13 11.68 -9.82
CA ILE A 212 -5.74 12.07 -10.07
C ILE A 212 -5.67 13.48 -10.66
N VAL A 213 -6.47 13.79 -11.67
CA VAL A 213 -6.51 15.14 -12.29
C VAL A 213 -6.86 16.20 -11.24
N ARG A 214 -7.88 15.99 -10.43
CA ARG A 214 -8.27 16.94 -9.36
C ARG A 214 -7.16 17.09 -8.30
N ALA A 215 -6.45 16.04 -7.97
CA ALA A 215 -5.33 16.10 -7.04
C ALA A 215 -4.17 16.93 -7.62
N LYS A 216 -3.79 16.70 -8.88
CA LYS A 216 -2.79 17.50 -9.60
C LYS A 216 -3.19 18.99 -9.68
N MET A 217 -4.44 19.28 -10.02
CA MET A 217 -4.97 20.64 -9.98
C MET A 217 -4.88 21.25 -8.58
N LYS A 218 -5.27 20.51 -7.54
CA LYS A 218 -5.20 21.00 -6.16
C LYS A 218 -3.77 21.32 -5.72
N ILE A 219 -2.79 20.49 -6.13
CA ILE A 219 -1.36 20.73 -5.86
C ILE A 219 -0.93 22.05 -6.51
N ARG A 220 -1.25 22.24 -7.79
CA ARG A 220 -0.92 23.46 -8.54
C ARG A 220 -1.60 24.70 -7.94
N ASP A 221 -2.92 24.66 -7.75
CA ASP A 221 -3.72 25.81 -7.32
C ASP A 221 -3.41 26.23 -5.86
N ALA A 222 -3.10 25.26 -4.99
CA ALA A 222 -2.67 25.52 -3.62
C ALA A 222 -1.17 25.77 -3.50
N ARG A 223 -0.42 25.74 -4.61
CA ARG A 223 1.05 25.88 -4.66
C ARG A 223 1.76 24.99 -3.64
N ILE A 224 1.34 23.72 -3.57
CA ILE A 224 1.96 22.73 -2.70
C ILE A 224 3.42 22.53 -3.16
N PRO A 225 4.42 22.75 -2.28
CA PRO A 225 5.81 22.76 -2.70
C PRO A 225 6.32 21.32 -2.97
N TYR A 226 7.26 21.21 -3.92
CA TYR A 226 8.02 19.99 -4.19
C TYR A 226 9.31 19.97 -3.36
N GLU A 227 9.16 19.75 -2.07
CA GLU A 227 10.29 19.79 -1.14
C GLU A 227 10.15 18.71 -0.05
N VAL A 228 11.28 18.35 0.55
CA VAL A 228 11.28 17.58 1.78
C VAL A 228 10.87 18.55 2.91
N PRO A 229 9.90 18.18 3.75
CA PRO A 229 9.45 19.03 4.84
C PRO A 229 10.58 19.43 5.77
N SER A 230 10.48 20.61 6.35
CA SER A 230 11.39 21.03 7.42
C SER A 230 11.30 20.08 8.63
N ARG A 231 12.33 20.07 9.49
CA ARG A 231 12.33 19.25 10.71
C ARG A 231 11.12 19.47 11.61
N ALA A 232 10.55 20.68 11.58
CA ALA A 232 9.37 21.01 12.38
C ALA A 232 8.08 20.40 11.80
N GLU A 233 7.96 20.34 10.50
CA GLU A 233 6.80 19.81 9.76
C GLU A 233 6.89 18.30 9.52
N LEU A 234 8.12 17.74 9.55
CA LEU A 234 8.39 16.35 9.20
C LEU A 234 7.48 15.35 9.95
N PRO A 235 7.23 15.46 11.27
CA PRO A 235 6.39 14.47 11.96
C PRO A 235 4.97 14.38 11.38
N GLU A 236 4.26 15.52 11.20
CA GLU A 236 2.90 15.55 10.66
C GLU A 236 2.85 15.08 9.20
N ARG A 237 3.86 15.46 8.42
CA ARG A 237 3.97 15.10 7.01
C ARG A 237 4.33 13.62 6.84
N LEU A 238 5.20 13.08 7.71
CA LEU A 238 5.58 11.67 7.71
C LEU A 238 4.40 10.78 8.08
N ASP A 239 3.57 11.18 9.04
CA ASP A 239 2.35 10.44 9.40
C ASP A 239 1.45 10.20 8.18
N SER A 240 1.26 11.22 7.32
CA SER A 240 0.48 11.07 6.09
C SER A 240 1.12 10.08 5.11
N VAL A 241 2.45 10.08 4.99
CA VAL A 241 3.19 9.17 4.09
C VAL A 241 3.11 7.73 4.59
N VAL A 242 3.43 7.47 5.86
CA VAL A 242 3.39 6.10 6.42
C VAL A 242 1.97 5.54 6.41
N GLN A 243 0.96 6.38 6.65
CA GLN A 243 -0.44 6.02 6.55
C GLN A 243 -0.83 5.63 5.11
N ALA A 244 -0.40 6.40 4.11
CA ALA A 244 -0.69 6.09 2.71
C ALA A 244 -0.05 4.76 2.30
N ILE A 245 1.23 4.51 2.64
CA ILE A 245 1.92 3.25 2.35
C ILE A 245 1.23 2.08 3.07
N TYR A 246 0.85 2.25 4.33
CA TYR A 246 0.14 1.22 5.08
C TYR A 246 -1.21 0.87 4.46
N LEU A 247 -1.97 1.85 3.98
CA LEU A 247 -3.25 1.60 3.31
C LEU A 247 -3.07 0.87 1.97
N ILE A 248 -2.03 1.19 1.20
CA ILE A 248 -1.69 0.44 -0.02
C ILE A 248 -1.37 -1.02 0.35
N PHE A 249 -0.56 -1.22 1.37
CA PHE A 249 -0.21 -2.55 1.87
C PHE A 249 -1.44 -3.34 2.28
N THR A 250 -2.31 -2.74 3.08
CA THR A 250 -3.48 -3.42 3.64
C THR A 250 -4.49 -3.79 2.56
N GLU A 251 -4.68 -2.97 1.53
CA GLU A 251 -5.48 -3.34 0.36
C GLU A 251 -4.84 -4.49 -0.43
N GLY A 252 -3.51 -4.56 -0.46
CA GLY A 252 -2.76 -5.68 -1.05
C GLY A 252 -2.81 -6.95 -0.22
N TYR A 253 -2.74 -6.82 1.09
CA TYR A 253 -2.70 -7.92 2.05
C TYR A 253 -4.09 -8.52 2.32
N SER A 254 -5.13 -7.70 2.35
CA SER A 254 -6.52 -8.09 2.55
C SER A 254 -7.43 -7.11 1.81
N ALA A 255 -7.78 -7.42 0.57
CA ALA A 255 -8.62 -6.58 -0.26
C ALA A 255 -9.95 -6.26 0.43
N SER A 256 -10.38 -5.01 0.37
CA SER A 256 -11.61 -4.54 1.05
C SER A 256 -12.88 -5.17 0.49
N SER A 257 -12.85 -5.68 -0.75
CA SER A 257 -13.97 -6.37 -1.41
C SER A 257 -13.50 -7.11 -2.67
N GLY A 258 -14.36 -7.94 -3.25
CA GLY A 258 -14.12 -8.65 -4.51
C GLY A 258 -13.80 -10.13 -4.36
N PRO A 259 -13.45 -10.80 -5.49
CA PRO A 259 -13.28 -12.25 -5.52
C PRO A 259 -11.93 -12.72 -4.94
N GLN A 260 -10.94 -11.83 -4.87
CA GLN A 260 -9.60 -12.15 -4.36
C GLN A 260 -9.41 -11.54 -2.98
N LEU A 261 -8.92 -12.32 -2.02
CA LEU A 261 -8.58 -11.82 -0.69
C LEU A 261 -7.26 -11.03 -0.69
N MET A 262 -6.31 -11.41 -1.53
CA MET A 262 -4.97 -10.85 -1.57
C MET A 262 -4.61 -10.32 -2.96
N ARG A 263 -3.91 -9.19 -2.97
CA ARG A 263 -3.38 -8.53 -4.18
C ARG A 263 -1.88 -8.32 -3.99
N ALA A 264 -1.14 -9.34 -4.39
CA ALA A 264 0.31 -9.40 -4.18
C ALA A 264 1.08 -8.24 -4.81
N ASP A 265 0.59 -7.71 -5.93
CA ASP A 265 1.12 -6.54 -6.62
C ASP A 265 1.15 -5.30 -5.72
N LEU A 266 0.05 -5.04 -4.99
CA LEU A 266 -0.03 -3.88 -4.09
C LEU A 266 0.80 -4.04 -2.82
N SER A 267 0.78 -5.22 -2.17
CA SER A 267 1.58 -5.44 -0.97
C SER A 267 3.07 -5.39 -1.25
N GLN A 268 3.52 -5.93 -2.39
CA GLN A 268 4.92 -5.84 -2.83
C GLN A 268 5.33 -4.40 -3.14
N GLU A 269 4.46 -3.63 -3.80
CA GLU A 269 4.74 -2.24 -4.10
C GLU A 269 4.79 -1.37 -2.83
N ALA A 270 3.92 -1.62 -1.84
CA ALA A 270 3.99 -0.96 -0.54
C ALA A 270 5.30 -1.27 0.20
N ILE A 271 5.74 -2.55 0.20
CA ILE A 271 7.03 -2.95 0.77
C ILE A 271 8.19 -2.26 0.04
N ARG A 272 8.14 -2.19 -1.29
CA ARG A 272 9.15 -1.48 -2.09
C ARG A 272 9.23 0.00 -1.71
N LEU A 273 8.08 0.67 -1.53
CA LEU A 273 8.01 2.05 -1.04
C LEU A 273 8.52 2.20 0.38
N GLY A 274 8.17 1.26 1.26
CA GLY A 274 8.66 1.24 2.64
C GLY A 274 10.18 1.13 2.71
N ARG A 275 10.78 0.25 1.91
CA ARG A 275 12.26 0.13 1.80
C ARG A 275 12.89 1.41 1.26
N LEU A 276 12.31 2.01 0.22
CA LEU A 276 12.78 3.30 -0.28
C LEU A 276 12.75 4.37 0.81
N LEU A 277 11.62 4.49 1.51
CA LEU A 277 11.46 5.49 2.55
C LEU A 277 12.44 5.26 3.71
N ALA A 278 12.71 4.00 4.10
CA ALA A 278 13.67 3.65 5.15
C ALA A 278 15.12 4.01 4.79
N VAL A 279 15.48 3.92 3.49
CA VAL A 279 16.80 4.38 3.00
C VAL A 279 16.90 5.91 3.05
N LEU A 280 15.83 6.62 2.67
CA LEU A 280 15.80 8.08 2.58
C LEU A 280 15.59 8.76 3.94
N LEU A 281 14.88 8.11 4.85
CA LEU A 281 14.54 8.62 6.18
C LEU A 281 14.71 7.52 7.22
N ALA A 282 15.77 7.60 8.02
CA ALA A 282 16.02 6.67 9.13
C ALA A 282 15.16 6.99 10.36
N GLU A 283 13.83 7.13 10.16
CA GLU A 283 12.88 7.40 11.24
C GLU A 283 12.31 6.09 11.81
N PRO A 284 12.19 5.96 13.15
CA PRO A 284 11.78 4.70 13.79
C PRO A 284 10.44 4.15 13.30
N GLU A 285 9.43 5.01 13.09
CA GLU A 285 8.11 4.57 12.60
C GLU A 285 8.13 4.13 11.13
N VAL A 286 9.09 4.57 10.33
CA VAL A 286 9.31 4.03 8.98
C VAL A 286 9.86 2.61 9.07
N HIS A 287 10.83 2.35 9.94
CA HIS A 287 11.34 1.00 10.21
C HIS A 287 10.24 0.10 10.80
N GLY A 288 9.44 0.63 11.74
CA GLY A 288 8.30 -0.07 12.32
C GLY A 288 7.25 -0.46 11.29
N LEU A 289 6.88 0.46 10.38
CA LEU A 289 5.96 0.17 9.29
C LEU A 289 6.51 -0.90 8.34
N LEU A 290 7.77 -0.77 7.91
CA LEU A 290 8.39 -1.76 7.03
C LEU A 290 8.47 -3.13 7.70
N ALA A 291 8.87 -3.18 8.97
CA ALA A 291 8.88 -4.41 9.78
C ALA A 291 7.50 -5.07 9.83
N LEU A 292 6.45 -4.29 10.10
CA LEU A 292 5.07 -4.77 10.11
C LEU A 292 4.67 -5.40 8.78
N MET A 293 4.95 -4.71 7.68
CA MET A 293 4.61 -5.20 6.33
C MET A 293 5.37 -6.49 6.00
N LEU A 294 6.66 -6.58 6.32
CA LEU A 294 7.48 -7.77 6.07
C LEU A 294 7.01 -8.97 6.91
N LEU A 295 6.75 -8.77 8.20
CA LEU A 295 6.28 -9.82 9.10
C LEU A 295 4.89 -10.35 8.68
N GLN A 296 4.01 -9.50 8.21
CA GLN A 296 2.71 -9.94 7.70
C GLN A 296 2.85 -10.64 6.34
N GLU A 297 3.66 -10.09 5.45
CA GLU A 297 3.90 -10.66 4.12
C GLU A 297 4.55 -12.04 4.17
N SER A 298 5.39 -12.30 5.16
CA SER A 298 6.06 -13.60 5.37
C SER A 298 5.10 -14.79 5.42
N ARG A 299 3.85 -14.56 5.82
CA ARG A 299 2.81 -15.59 5.98
C ARG A 299 1.91 -15.75 4.76
N ARG A 300 2.11 -14.96 3.70
CA ARG A 300 1.21 -14.91 2.54
C ARG A 300 0.87 -16.30 1.98
N ALA A 301 1.88 -17.16 1.82
CA ALA A 301 1.72 -18.48 1.21
C ALA A 301 0.77 -19.41 1.99
N THR A 302 0.55 -19.15 3.28
CA THR A 302 -0.23 -20.02 4.17
C THR A 302 -1.60 -19.46 4.55
N ARG A 303 -1.99 -18.28 4.01
CA ARG A 303 -3.24 -17.62 4.38
C ARG A 303 -4.47 -18.13 3.64
N LEU A 304 -4.25 -18.74 2.48
CA LEU A 304 -5.32 -19.33 1.67
C LEU A 304 -4.97 -20.78 1.34
N SER A 305 -5.98 -21.64 1.29
CA SER A 305 -5.87 -22.97 0.72
C SER A 305 -5.77 -22.92 -0.81
N LEU A 306 -5.50 -24.06 -1.45
CA LEU A 306 -5.48 -24.18 -2.91
C LEU A 306 -6.83 -23.82 -3.54
N GLU A 307 -7.92 -24.02 -2.79
CA GLU A 307 -9.31 -23.69 -3.19
C GLU A 307 -9.65 -22.21 -2.90
N GLY A 308 -8.70 -21.41 -2.37
CA GLY A 308 -8.90 -19.99 -2.04
C GLY A 308 -9.70 -19.77 -0.76
N GLU A 309 -9.76 -20.75 0.14
CA GLU A 309 -10.38 -20.59 1.45
C GLU A 309 -9.42 -19.99 2.48
N VAL A 310 -9.94 -19.17 3.38
CA VAL A 310 -9.17 -18.58 4.46
C VAL A 310 -8.67 -19.65 5.44
N ILE A 311 -7.35 -19.68 5.66
CA ILE A 311 -6.68 -20.50 6.67
C ILE A 311 -6.41 -19.60 7.89
N LEU A 312 -6.92 -20.00 9.05
CA LEU A 312 -6.74 -19.23 10.28
C LEU A 312 -5.29 -19.27 10.75
N LEU A 313 -4.85 -18.22 11.44
CA LEU A 313 -3.46 -18.07 11.90
C LEU A 313 -2.95 -19.28 12.70
N GLU A 314 -3.80 -19.88 13.53
CA GLU A 314 -3.47 -21.08 14.30
C GLU A 314 -3.38 -22.36 13.47
N GLU A 315 -4.05 -22.38 12.30
CA GLU A 315 -4.06 -23.50 11.36
C GLU A 315 -2.94 -23.39 10.30
N GLN A 316 -2.26 -22.23 10.22
CA GLN A 316 -1.19 -21.99 9.24
C GLN A 316 0.05 -22.80 9.57
N ASP A 317 0.63 -23.45 8.56
CA ASP A 317 1.91 -24.11 8.68
C ASP A 317 3.05 -23.09 8.74
N ARG A 318 3.58 -22.85 9.92
CA ARG A 318 4.66 -21.88 10.17
C ARG A 318 5.98 -22.27 9.52
N ALA A 319 6.17 -23.53 9.11
CA ALA A 319 7.35 -23.97 8.39
C ALA A 319 7.42 -23.37 6.98
N LEU A 320 6.26 -23.01 6.41
CA LEU A 320 6.14 -22.38 5.09
C LEU A 320 6.24 -20.85 5.13
N TRP A 321 6.39 -20.24 6.29
CA TRP A 321 6.57 -18.80 6.41
C TRP A 321 7.96 -18.37 5.92
N ASP A 322 8.02 -17.26 5.20
CA ASP A 322 9.27 -16.73 4.64
C ASP A 322 10.21 -16.24 5.76
N ARG A 323 11.24 -17.04 6.05
CA ARG A 323 12.22 -16.76 7.10
C ARG A 323 13.11 -15.55 6.79
N ALA A 324 13.34 -15.24 5.53
CA ALA A 324 14.12 -14.07 5.13
C ALA A 324 13.37 -12.78 5.45
N LEU A 325 12.07 -12.71 5.11
CA LEU A 325 11.20 -11.58 5.46
C LEU A 325 11.03 -11.43 6.98
N ILE A 326 10.92 -12.54 7.71
CA ILE A 326 10.87 -12.51 9.19
C ILE A 326 12.15 -11.93 9.74
N GLY A 327 13.32 -12.41 9.29
CA GLY A 327 14.62 -11.92 9.79
C GLY A 327 14.84 -10.44 9.51
N GLU A 328 14.51 -9.96 8.29
CA GLU A 328 14.58 -8.54 7.93
C GLU A 328 13.61 -7.73 8.82
N GLY A 329 12.38 -8.19 8.99
CA GLY A 329 11.36 -7.52 9.80
C GLY A 329 11.75 -7.39 11.27
N VAL A 330 12.28 -8.46 11.89
CA VAL A 330 12.74 -8.45 13.29
C VAL A 330 13.91 -7.49 13.47
N MET A 331 14.90 -7.52 12.58
CA MET A 331 16.05 -6.59 12.62
C MET A 331 15.60 -5.11 12.60
N LEU A 332 14.68 -4.76 11.68
CA LEU A 332 14.15 -3.39 11.58
C LEU A 332 13.33 -3.00 12.82
N LEU A 333 12.58 -3.94 13.38
CA LEU A 333 11.81 -3.74 14.60
C LEU A 333 12.75 -3.46 15.79
N GLU A 334 13.82 -4.22 15.96
CA GLU A 334 14.82 -4.00 17.00
C GLU A 334 15.47 -2.62 16.90
N GLN A 335 15.79 -2.18 15.67
CA GLN A 335 16.30 -0.83 15.41
C GLN A 335 15.29 0.25 15.82
N ALA A 336 14.02 0.07 15.46
CA ALA A 336 12.95 1.00 15.82
C ALA A 336 12.78 1.09 17.34
N LEU A 337 12.75 -0.04 18.04
CA LEU A 337 12.59 -0.13 19.50
C LEU A 337 13.80 0.46 20.24
N ALA A 338 15.03 0.24 19.75
CA ALA A 338 16.26 0.78 20.33
C ALA A 338 16.27 2.31 20.38
N SER A 339 15.57 2.98 19.45
CA SER A 339 15.43 4.44 19.40
C SER A 339 14.67 5.02 20.60
N ARG A 340 13.84 4.22 21.29
CA ARG A 340 12.89 4.65 22.32
C ARG A 340 11.87 5.71 21.85
N ARG A 341 11.76 5.95 20.57
CA ARG A 341 10.82 6.87 19.89
C ARG A 341 9.95 6.08 18.91
N PHE A 342 9.18 5.15 19.43
CA PHE A 342 8.32 4.28 18.63
C PHE A 342 6.84 4.67 18.77
N GLY A 343 6.08 4.38 17.77
CA GLY A 343 4.65 4.66 17.69
C GLY A 343 3.81 3.42 17.31
N PRO A 344 2.64 3.64 16.72
CA PRO A 344 1.67 2.56 16.51
C PRO A 344 2.13 1.48 15.54
N TYR A 345 2.89 1.80 14.49
CA TYR A 345 3.36 0.78 13.54
C TYR A 345 4.43 -0.12 14.15
N THR A 346 5.36 0.45 14.92
CA THR A 346 6.38 -0.33 15.64
C THR A 346 5.72 -1.29 16.64
N LEU A 347 4.69 -0.88 17.38
CA LEU A 347 3.99 -1.76 18.32
C LEU A 347 3.20 -2.86 17.61
N GLN A 348 2.57 -2.57 16.48
CA GLN A 348 1.91 -3.59 15.67
C GLN A 348 2.93 -4.57 15.07
N ALA A 349 4.11 -4.09 14.63
CA ALA A 349 5.20 -4.95 14.20
C ALA A 349 5.69 -5.86 15.34
N ALA A 350 5.80 -5.34 16.58
CA ALA A 350 6.17 -6.15 17.74
C ALA A 350 5.16 -7.27 18.00
N ILE A 351 3.85 -7.01 17.89
CA ILE A 351 2.82 -8.05 17.99
C ILE A 351 2.99 -9.09 16.89
N ALA A 352 3.22 -8.66 15.63
CA ALA A 352 3.45 -9.58 14.52
C ALA A 352 4.73 -10.42 14.70
N ALA A 353 5.79 -9.84 15.29
CA ALA A 353 7.03 -10.54 15.59
C ALA A 353 6.82 -11.66 16.64
N VAL A 354 6.05 -11.40 17.72
CA VAL A 354 5.71 -12.44 18.70
C VAL A 354 5.04 -13.65 18.06
N HIS A 355 4.16 -13.43 17.06
CA HIS A 355 3.58 -14.52 16.29
C HIS A 355 4.59 -15.22 15.38
N ALA A 356 5.48 -14.47 14.72
CA ALA A 356 6.45 -14.99 13.76
C ALA A 356 7.58 -15.78 14.41
N GLU A 357 7.95 -15.44 15.64
CA GLU A 357 9.03 -16.09 16.41
C GLU A 357 8.54 -17.37 17.12
N ALA A 358 7.24 -17.47 17.42
CA ALA A 358 6.69 -18.67 18.05
C ALA A 358 6.74 -19.85 17.07
N ALA A 359 7.32 -20.98 17.51
CA ALA A 359 7.47 -22.18 16.68
C ALA A 359 6.11 -22.81 16.32
N THR A 360 5.15 -22.75 17.22
CA THR A 360 3.78 -23.27 17.05
C THR A 360 2.76 -22.25 17.55
N SER A 361 1.49 -22.45 17.20
CA SER A 361 0.40 -21.60 17.69
C SER A 361 0.29 -21.58 19.22
N GLU A 362 0.49 -22.74 19.84
CA GLU A 362 0.41 -22.95 21.28
C GLU A 362 1.56 -22.25 22.03
N SER A 363 2.72 -22.09 21.39
CA SER A 363 3.90 -21.44 21.98
C SER A 363 3.87 -19.91 21.86
N THR A 364 2.81 -19.33 21.28
CA THR A 364 2.66 -17.87 21.17
C THR A 364 2.52 -17.21 22.53
N ASP A 365 3.35 -16.20 22.84
CA ASP A 365 3.28 -15.44 24.08
C ASP A 365 2.12 -14.43 24.09
N TRP A 366 0.94 -14.93 24.41
CA TRP A 366 -0.27 -14.11 24.50
C TRP A 366 -0.22 -13.07 25.62
N ALA A 367 0.59 -13.28 26.66
CA ALA A 367 0.77 -12.29 27.74
C ALA A 367 1.52 -11.07 27.22
N GLN A 368 2.59 -11.30 26.43
CA GLN A 368 3.34 -10.24 25.77
C GLN A 368 2.45 -9.48 24.77
N ILE A 369 1.67 -10.20 23.94
CA ILE A 369 0.74 -9.59 22.96
C ILE A 369 -0.27 -8.68 23.66
N VAL A 370 -0.90 -9.13 24.76
CA VAL A 370 -1.84 -8.30 25.53
C VAL A 370 -1.14 -7.05 26.07
N GLY A 371 0.08 -7.20 26.62
CA GLY A 371 0.87 -6.06 27.08
C GLY A 371 1.16 -5.03 25.99
N LEU A 372 1.51 -5.49 24.78
CA LEU A 372 1.73 -4.62 23.61
C LEU A 372 0.45 -3.90 23.19
N TYR A 373 -0.70 -4.58 23.18
CA TYR A 373 -2.00 -3.94 22.91
C TYR A 373 -2.37 -2.92 24.00
N ASP A 374 -2.04 -3.16 25.28
CA ASP A 374 -2.26 -2.19 26.35
C ASP A 374 -1.46 -0.90 26.15
N VAL A 375 -0.23 -1.01 25.62
CA VAL A 375 0.57 0.17 25.24
C VAL A 375 -0.02 0.84 24.02
N LEU A 376 -0.37 0.07 22.98
CA LEU A 376 -0.90 0.58 21.73
C LEU A 376 -2.21 1.36 21.94
N LEU A 377 -3.13 0.87 22.77
CA LEU A 377 -4.38 1.55 23.10
C LEU A 377 -4.17 2.88 23.84
N ARG A 378 -3.09 3.03 24.61
CA ARG A 378 -2.78 4.29 25.29
C ARG A 378 -2.33 5.37 24.33
N ILE A 379 -1.60 5.01 23.26
CA ILE A 379 -1.06 5.97 22.29
C ILE A 379 -1.98 6.16 21.08
N HIS A 380 -2.76 5.12 20.74
CA HIS A 380 -3.67 5.11 19.59
C HIS A 380 -4.98 4.38 19.93
N PRO A 381 -5.91 5.05 20.65
CA PRO A 381 -7.21 4.45 21.00
C PRO A 381 -8.02 4.14 19.72
N SER A 382 -8.46 2.88 19.58
CA SER A 382 -9.31 2.43 18.45
C SER A 382 -10.16 1.25 18.88
N PRO A 383 -11.44 1.20 18.53
CA PRO A 383 -12.31 0.05 18.81
C PRO A 383 -11.82 -1.25 18.15
N VAL A 384 -11.14 -1.17 16.98
CA VAL A 384 -10.54 -2.34 16.33
C VAL A 384 -9.34 -2.87 17.14
N ILE A 385 -8.51 -2.00 17.68
CA ILE A 385 -7.41 -2.40 18.56
C ILE A 385 -7.95 -3.01 19.87
N GLU A 386 -9.04 -2.46 20.44
CA GLU A 386 -9.73 -3.04 21.57
C GLU A 386 -10.25 -4.45 21.27
N LEU A 387 -10.83 -4.65 20.08
CA LEU A 387 -11.30 -5.96 19.61
C LEU A 387 -10.15 -6.97 19.52
N ASN A 388 -9.03 -6.59 18.89
CA ASN A 388 -7.85 -7.44 18.75
C ASN A 388 -7.27 -7.80 20.13
N ARG A 389 -7.21 -6.82 21.03
CA ARG A 389 -6.84 -7.07 22.44
C ARG A 389 -7.78 -8.06 23.13
N ALA A 390 -9.09 -7.93 22.92
CA ALA A 390 -10.09 -8.83 23.50
C ALA A 390 -9.87 -10.28 23.02
N VAL A 391 -9.54 -10.50 21.75
CA VAL A 391 -9.16 -11.81 21.23
C VAL A 391 -7.88 -12.33 21.91
N ALA A 392 -6.84 -11.50 22.04
CA ALA A 392 -5.61 -11.88 22.72
C ALA A 392 -5.85 -12.23 24.22
N VAL A 393 -6.74 -11.49 24.89
CA VAL A 393 -7.18 -11.81 26.26
C VAL A 393 -7.94 -13.15 26.30
N ALA A 394 -8.77 -13.45 25.28
CA ALA A 394 -9.44 -14.75 25.19
C ALA A 394 -8.46 -15.91 25.04
N MET A 395 -7.37 -15.72 24.31
CA MET A 395 -6.32 -16.73 24.15
C MET A 395 -5.50 -16.92 25.44
N ARG A 396 -5.22 -15.85 26.18
CA ARG A 396 -4.46 -15.89 27.43
C ARG A 396 -5.29 -16.39 28.61
N ASP A 397 -6.52 -15.84 28.79
CA ASP A 397 -7.31 -15.98 30.04
C ASP A 397 -8.58 -16.84 29.83
N GLY A 398 -8.83 -17.32 28.62
CA GLY A 398 -10.00 -18.11 28.24
C GLY A 398 -11.12 -17.31 27.57
N PRO A 399 -11.97 -18.01 26.80
CA PRO A 399 -12.93 -17.38 25.89
C PRO A 399 -13.98 -16.52 26.58
N ALA A 400 -14.35 -16.82 27.82
CA ALA A 400 -15.36 -16.06 28.57
C ALA A 400 -14.92 -14.61 28.84
N ARG A 401 -13.62 -14.39 29.17
CA ARG A 401 -13.09 -13.04 29.41
C ARG A 401 -13.04 -12.21 28.13
N GLY A 402 -12.58 -12.81 27.04
CA GLY A 402 -12.57 -12.13 25.74
C GLY A 402 -13.98 -11.79 25.25
N LEU A 403 -14.94 -12.73 25.39
CA LEU A 403 -16.32 -12.51 25.00
C LEU A 403 -16.96 -11.33 25.74
N ALA A 404 -16.72 -11.20 27.05
CA ALA A 404 -17.23 -10.07 27.83
C ALA A 404 -16.69 -8.71 27.33
N LEU A 405 -15.43 -8.67 26.87
CA LEU A 405 -14.84 -7.46 26.28
C LEU A 405 -15.45 -7.15 24.92
N ILE A 406 -15.62 -8.15 24.04
CA ILE A 406 -16.25 -7.97 22.72
C ILE A 406 -17.72 -7.51 22.87
N ASP A 407 -18.48 -8.11 23.80
CA ASP A 407 -19.85 -7.71 24.06
C ASP A 407 -19.94 -6.24 24.55
N ALA A 408 -18.97 -5.80 25.36
CA ALA A 408 -18.89 -4.40 25.78
C ALA A 408 -18.63 -3.43 24.64
N ILE A 409 -17.73 -3.79 23.68
CA ILE A 409 -17.46 -2.99 22.47
C ILE A 409 -18.70 -2.91 21.60
N LEU A 410 -19.34 -4.05 21.31
CA LEU A 410 -20.55 -4.09 20.46
C LEU A 410 -21.72 -3.33 21.10
N LYS A 411 -21.86 -3.37 22.45
CA LYS A 411 -22.89 -2.63 23.18
C LYS A 411 -22.73 -1.11 23.06
N ARG A 412 -21.50 -0.61 22.97
CA ARG A 412 -21.24 0.81 22.70
C ARG A 412 -21.64 1.23 21.27
N GLY A 413 -21.78 0.27 20.34
CA GLY A 413 -22.14 0.49 18.93
C GLY A 413 -20.95 0.84 18.03
N ASP A 414 -19.71 0.84 18.55
CA ASP A 414 -18.52 1.26 17.81
C ASP A 414 -18.26 0.40 16.56
N LEU A 415 -18.44 -0.93 16.64
CA LEU A 415 -18.18 -1.90 15.58
C LEU A 415 -19.45 -2.59 15.03
N LYS A 416 -20.60 -1.91 15.06
CA LYS A 416 -21.91 -2.48 14.65
C LYS A 416 -21.97 -2.96 13.20
N ASP A 417 -21.14 -2.41 12.31
CA ASP A 417 -21.09 -2.72 10.87
C ASP A 417 -19.79 -3.46 10.50
N TYR A 418 -19.02 -3.91 11.49
CA TYR A 418 -17.72 -4.56 11.32
C TYR A 418 -17.84 -6.09 11.48
N TYR A 419 -17.84 -6.84 10.38
CA TYR A 419 -18.13 -8.27 10.37
C TYR A 419 -17.19 -9.09 11.26
N LEU A 420 -15.91 -8.69 11.39
CA LEU A 420 -14.93 -9.42 12.21
C LEU A 420 -15.24 -9.36 13.72
N ALA A 421 -15.91 -8.31 14.20
CA ALA A 421 -16.35 -8.28 15.59
C ALA A 421 -17.38 -9.38 15.90
N TYR A 422 -18.31 -9.59 14.98
CA TYR A 422 -19.30 -10.66 15.11
C TYR A 422 -18.71 -12.04 14.85
N ALA A 423 -17.76 -12.17 13.92
CA ALA A 423 -17.05 -13.42 13.69
C ALA A 423 -16.23 -13.85 14.91
N ALA A 424 -15.50 -12.92 15.55
CA ALA A 424 -14.77 -13.17 16.79
C ALA A 424 -15.71 -13.56 17.94
N ARG A 425 -16.82 -12.83 18.09
CA ARG A 425 -17.85 -13.17 19.08
C ARG A 425 -18.40 -14.57 18.85
N ALA A 426 -18.74 -14.92 17.62
CA ALA A 426 -19.28 -16.22 17.23
C ALA A 426 -18.32 -17.37 17.59
N ASP A 427 -17.03 -17.20 17.31
CA ASP A 427 -16.05 -18.22 17.64
C ASP A 427 -15.90 -18.43 19.15
N LEU A 428 -15.83 -17.35 19.92
CA LEU A 428 -15.75 -17.49 21.38
C LEU A 428 -17.01 -18.16 21.96
N CYS A 429 -18.19 -17.84 21.44
CA CYS A 429 -19.43 -18.55 21.80
C CYS A 429 -19.36 -20.03 21.42
N ARG A 430 -18.85 -20.36 20.22
CA ARG A 430 -18.67 -21.75 19.78
C ARG A 430 -17.72 -22.52 20.71
N ARG A 431 -16.58 -21.96 21.07
CA ARG A 431 -15.60 -22.56 22.02
C ARG A 431 -16.20 -22.79 23.40
N MET A 432 -17.21 -22.03 23.79
CA MET A 432 -17.92 -22.17 25.07
C MET A 432 -19.16 -23.10 24.98
N GLY A 433 -19.45 -23.69 23.81
CA GLY A 433 -20.65 -24.50 23.60
C GLY A 433 -21.96 -23.69 23.51
N ARG A 434 -21.88 -22.35 23.42
CA ARG A 434 -23.05 -21.45 23.32
C ARG A 434 -23.55 -21.37 21.87
N ARG A 435 -24.05 -22.51 21.35
CA ARG A 435 -24.37 -22.71 19.94
C ARG A 435 -25.33 -21.68 19.35
N ALA A 436 -26.44 -21.38 20.03
CA ALA A 436 -27.44 -20.42 19.52
C ALA A 436 -26.84 -19.03 19.29
N GLU A 437 -26.02 -18.54 20.22
CA GLU A 437 -25.35 -17.25 20.13
C GLU A 437 -24.24 -17.25 19.08
N ALA A 438 -23.57 -18.38 18.87
CA ALA A 438 -22.57 -18.55 17.80
C ALA A 438 -23.25 -18.43 16.42
N VAL A 439 -24.37 -19.13 16.20
CA VAL A 439 -25.15 -19.07 14.96
C VAL A 439 -25.65 -17.65 14.67
N GLU A 440 -26.24 -16.97 15.68
CA GLU A 440 -26.69 -15.59 15.54
C GLU A 440 -25.55 -14.67 15.10
N SER A 441 -24.40 -14.78 15.77
CA SER A 441 -23.24 -13.92 15.50
C SER A 441 -22.61 -14.22 14.14
N TYR A 442 -22.44 -15.49 13.73
CA TYR A 442 -21.96 -15.83 12.37
C TYR A 442 -22.92 -15.37 11.28
N THR A 443 -24.24 -15.47 11.49
CA THR A 443 -25.25 -14.99 10.53
C THR A 443 -25.12 -13.47 10.37
N ARG A 444 -24.93 -12.76 11.48
CA ARG A 444 -24.72 -11.30 11.42
C ARG A 444 -23.40 -10.95 10.69
N ALA A 445 -22.31 -11.66 10.99
CA ALA A 445 -21.04 -11.49 10.31
C ALA A 445 -21.17 -11.73 8.80
N LEU A 446 -21.86 -12.80 8.38
CA LEU A 446 -22.08 -13.14 6.98
C LEU A 446 -22.87 -12.04 6.23
N GLY A 447 -23.87 -11.44 6.87
CA GLY A 447 -24.63 -10.33 6.31
C GLY A 447 -23.81 -9.05 6.10
N LEU A 448 -22.69 -8.88 6.81
CA LEU A 448 -21.78 -7.74 6.72
C LEU A 448 -20.56 -8.01 5.84
N ALA A 449 -20.17 -9.27 5.66
CA ALA A 449 -18.98 -9.66 4.90
C ALA A 449 -19.17 -9.38 3.40
N ARG A 450 -18.20 -8.67 2.80
CA ARG A 450 -18.20 -8.29 1.38
C ARG A 450 -17.22 -9.10 0.53
N GLN A 451 -16.24 -9.73 1.16
CA GLN A 451 -15.21 -10.55 0.50
C GLN A 451 -15.71 -11.97 0.32
N GLU A 452 -15.59 -12.52 -0.87
CA GLU A 452 -16.05 -13.87 -1.18
C GLU A 452 -15.37 -14.96 -0.32
N PRO A 453 -14.04 -14.96 -0.12
CA PRO A 453 -13.38 -15.93 0.75
C PRO A 453 -13.85 -15.86 2.21
N ALA A 454 -14.09 -14.66 2.74
CA ALA A 454 -14.62 -14.49 4.09
C ALA A 454 -16.07 -15.02 4.21
N ARG A 455 -16.90 -14.79 3.20
CA ARG A 455 -18.27 -15.32 3.16
C ARG A 455 -18.29 -16.84 3.16
N ARG A 456 -17.48 -17.49 2.29
CA ARG A 456 -17.35 -18.96 2.24
C ARG A 456 -16.91 -19.53 3.58
N PHE A 457 -15.94 -18.89 4.22
CA PHE A 457 -15.49 -19.27 5.56
C PHE A 457 -16.65 -19.23 6.59
N LEU A 458 -17.40 -18.13 6.63
CA LEU A 458 -18.52 -17.96 7.57
C LEU A 458 -19.66 -18.94 7.29
N GLU A 459 -19.99 -19.20 6.03
CA GLU A 459 -20.99 -20.18 5.61
C GLU A 459 -20.59 -21.60 6.05
N ARG A 460 -19.33 -21.97 5.86
CA ARG A 460 -18.81 -23.27 6.35
C ARG A 460 -18.95 -23.39 7.86
N ARG A 461 -18.59 -22.35 8.63
CA ARG A 461 -18.73 -22.36 10.10
C ARG A 461 -20.20 -22.50 10.55
N LEU A 462 -21.13 -21.89 9.84
CA LEU A 462 -22.58 -22.07 10.10
C LEU A 462 -23.01 -23.51 9.83
N MET A 463 -22.63 -24.09 8.69
CA MET A 463 -22.94 -25.49 8.35
C MET A 463 -22.36 -26.49 9.37
N GLU A 464 -21.15 -26.25 9.89
CA GLU A 464 -20.53 -27.07 10.94
C GLU A 464 -21.37 -27.04 12.23
N LEU A 465 -21.92 -25.88 12.58
CA LEU A 465 -22.79 -25.76 13.76
C LEU A 465 -24.17 -26.39 13.55
N GLU A 466 -24.68 -26.49 12.35
CA GLU A 466 -25.97 -27.14 12.07
C GLU A 466 -25.89 -28.65 12.14
N LYS A 467 -24.73 -29.26 11.81
CA LYS A 467 -24.51 -30.71 11.76
C LYS A 467 -24.22 -31.32 13.14
N ASN A 468 -23.74 -30.55 14.09
CA ASN A 468 -23.43 -31.00 15.45
C ASN A 468 -24.51 -30.55 16.45
#